data_c7e034700fd6636f4bdd15ffb02c115e
#
_entry.id   c7e034700fd6636f4bdd15ffb02c115e
#
_cell.length_a   1.000
_cell.length_b   1.000
_cell.length_c   1.000
_cell.angle_alpha   90.00
_cell.angle_beta   90.00
_cell.angle_gamma   90.00
#
_symmetry.space_group_name_H-M   'P 1'
#
loop_
_entity.id
_entity.type
_entity.pdbx_description
1 polymer ?
#
loop_
_entity_poly.entity_id
_entity_poly.type
_entity_poly.pdbx_seq_one_letter_code
_entity_poly.pdbx_strand_id
1 'polypeptide(L)'
;MKYGRHQIDKAGDIIISSKKNEEVSTAIEKINDWRTLHLPALDALQNTITPLLEKKGIKIDLQSRRLKRLTSIQYKLDLNPDMKLGGMQDIGGLRIVVPDVDTLFQALEVLRNTALEGFELVKIMNYIEKEKSTPILYPKITEKFLGPKQSGYRSIHIIYRFLSENKDTDGMKVELQLRTKLQHNWAMAVETAGLITKTPLKSSQGADEWLNFFKVVSSLFAIKEKLPILPEHVEKKYNMEKLMKFLYGLNKNYNLGDTLKALEVSNFYAHKEKYKNGYYILNINFTQKIVNVEAYPKEKEEEATIRYAELEASAQDNVNAVVLVSVPKMKELQDAYPSYFLDTKNFLSVLDTMINNCKKMNWT
;
A
#
# COMPACT_ATOMS: atom_id res chain seq x y z
N MET A 1 17.38 -9.23 -20.53
CA MET A 1 17.31 -8.86 -19.10
C MET A 1 18.74 -8.66 -18.61
N LYS A 2 19.03 -7.46 -18.08
CA LYS A 2 20.39 -7.10 -17.58
C LYS A 2 20.89 -8.10 -16.52
N TYR A 3 19.97 -8.61 -15.71
CA TYR A 3 20.26 -9.66 -14.72
C TYR A 3 19.32 -10.86 -14.90
N GLY A 4 19.88 -12.06 -14.85
CA GLY A 4 19.09 -13.30 -14.81
C GLY A 4 18.37 -13.42 -13.46
N ARG A 5 17.22 -14.11 -13.44
CA ARG A 5 16.42 -14.31 -12.20
C ARG A 5 17.24 -14.86 -11.03
N HIS A 6 18.14 -15.82 -11.30
CA HIS A 6 19.04 -16.38 -10.29
C HIS A 6 19.96 -15.34 -9.65
N GLN A 7 20.42 -14.33 -10.42
CA GLN A 7 21.27 -13.25 -9.89
C GLN A 7 20.49 -12.32 -8.96
N ILE A 8 19.20 -12.06 -9.26
CA ILE A 8 18.29 -11.29 -8.43
C ILE A 8 17.94 -12.05 -7.16
N ASP A 9 17.66 -13.36 -7.26
CA ASP A 9 17.41 -14.21 -6.10
C ASP A 9 18.63 -14.23 -5.15
N LYS A 10 19.84 -14.42 -5.71
CA LYS A 10 21.09 -14.34 -4.94
C LYS A 10 21.29 -12.97 -4.28
N ALA A 11 20.97 -11.87 -4.96
CA ALA A 11 21.05 -10.55 -4.36
C ALA A 11 20.07 -10.40 -3.20
N GLY A 12 18.85 -10.95 -3.31
CA GLY A 12 17.88 -11.04 -2.22
C GLY A 12 18.41 -11.82 -1.01
N ASP A 13 19.05 -12.98 -1.24
CA ASP A 13 19.63 -13.81 -0.18
C ASP A 13 20.79 -13.06 0.53
N ILE A 14 21.61 -12.29 -0.22
CA ILE A 14 22.72 -11.51 0.34
C ILE A 14 22.23 -10.42 1.29
N ILE A 15 21.19 -9.64 0.91
CA ILE A 15 20.73 -8.51 1.73
C ILE A 15 20.07 -8.93 3.05
N ILE A 16 19.59 -10.17 3.16
CA ILE A 16 19.05 -10.73 4.42
C ILE A 16 20.13 -11.43 5.24
N SER A 17 21.28 -11.77 4.64
CA SER A 17 22.41 -12.35 5.38
C SER A 17 23.06 -11.28 6.25
N SER A 18 23.39 -11.61 7.52
CA SER A 18 23.97 -10.68 8.52
C SER A 18 25.39 -10.19 8.20
N LYS A 19 25.88 -10.35 6.98
CA LYS A 19 27.23 -9.96 6.55
C LYS A 19 27.22 -8.55 5.96
N LYS A 20 27.90 -7.63 6.59
CA LYS A 20 28.24 -6.31 6.04
C LYS A 20 29.53 -6.44 5.23
N ASN A 21 29.48 -6.46 3.90
CA ASN A 21 30.64 -6.53 3.00
C ASN A 21 30.35 -5.76 1.71
N GLU A 22 31.37 -5.61 0.85
CA GLU A 22 31.24 -5.15 -0.54
C GLU A 22 30.17 -5.90 -1.35
N GLU A 23 29.94 -7.19 -1.04
CA GLU A 23 28.89 -7.99 -1.64
C GLU A 23 27.50 -7.42 -1.41
N VAL A 24 27.24 -6.81 -0.25
CA VAL A 24 25.94 -6.20 0.08
C VAL A 24 25.69 -4.96 -0.77
N SER A 25 26.69 -4.09 -0.94
CA SER A 25 26.57 -2.91 -1.80
C SER A 25 26.24 -3.30 -3.24
N THR A 26 26.98 -4.28 -3.79
CA THR A 26 26.72 -4.80 -5.14
C THR A 26 25.32 -5.46 -5.26
N ALA A 27 24.87 -6.15 -4.22
CA ALA A 27 23.53 -6.74 -4.19
C ALA A 27 22.45 -5.65 -4.17
N ILE A 28 22.63 -4.58 -3.40
CA ILE A 28 21.70 -3.43 -3.35
C ILE A 28 21.62 -2.74 -4.71
N GLU A 29 22.74 -2.50 -5.38
CA GLU A 29 22.76 -1.93 -6.73
C GLU A 29 21.95 -2.77 -7.71
N LYS A 30 22.17 -4.10 -7.74
CA LYS A 30 21.40 -5.02 -8.58
C LYS A 30 19.91 -4.99 -8.28
N ILE A 31 19.54 -4.92 -7.00
CA ILE A 31 18.14 -4.83 -6.58
C ILE A 31 17.52 -3.51 -7.02
N ASN A 32 18.24 -2.40 -6.92
CA ASN A 32 17.77 -1.10 -7.35
C ASN A 32 17.57 -1.05 -8.86
N ASP A 33 18.52 -1.55 -9.64
CA ASP A 33 18.38 -1.69 -11.09
C ASP A 33 17.15 -2.55 -11.44
N TRP A 34 16.97 -3.68 -10.76
CA TRP A 34 15.82 -4.56 -11.01
C TRP A 34 14.49 -3.92 -10.59
N ARG A 35 14.45 -3.16 -9.50
CA ARG A 35 13.26 -2.37 -9.11
C ARG A 35 12.88 -1.38 -10.21
N THR A 36 13.86 -0.67 -10.76
CA THR A 36 13.67 0.31 -11.84
C THR A 36 13.05 -0.30 -13.09
N LEU A 37 13.41 -1.54 -13.44
CA LEU A 37 12.81 -2.24 -14.58
C LEU A 37 11.29 -2.45 -14.47
N HIS A 38 10.67 -2.23 -13.30
CA HIS A 38 9.22 -2.27 -13.13
C HIS A 38 8.52 -0.95 -13.47
N LEU A 39 9.25 0.18 -13.60
CA LEU A 39 8.64 1.48 -13.88
C LEU A 39 7.93 1.53 -15.24
N PRO A 40 8.52 1.06 -16.36
CA PRO A 40 7.81 1.02 -17.64
C PRO A 40 6.51 0.19 -17.59
N ALA A 41 6.53 -0.93 -16.85
CA ALA A 41 5.34 -1.76 -16.67
C ALA A 41 4.24 -1.02 -15.86
N LEU A 42 4.64 -0.26 -14.83
CA LEU A 42 3.70 0.57 -14.05
C LEU A 42 3.11 1.71 -14.88
N ASP A 43 3.92 2.38 -15.68
CA ASP A 43 3.49 3.43 -16.59
C ASP A 43 2.47 2.91 -17.60
N ALA A 44 2.81 1.80 -18.27
CA ALA A 44 1.93 1.16 -19.24
C ALA A 44 0.62 0.72 -18.58
N LEU A 45 0.68 0.08 -17.38
CA LEU A 45 -0.51 -0.37 -16.67
C LEU A 45 -1.43 0.80 -16.31
N GLN A 46 -0.89 1.89 -15.78
CA GLN A 46 -1.66 3.08 -15.45
C GLN A 46 -2.32 3.69 -16.69
N ASN A 47 -1.56 3.83 -17.76
CA ASN A 47 -2.06 4.43 -19.02
C ASN A 47 -3.13 3.57 -19.70
N THR A 48 -3.17 2.27 -19.43
CA THR A 48 -4.19 1.35 -19.97
C THR A 48 -5.42 1.29 -19.07
N ILE A 49 -5.24 1.15 -17.75
CA ILE A 49 -6.35 0.94 -16.81
C ILE A 49 -7.15 2.22 -16.58
N THR A 50 -6.50 3.37 -16.41
CA THR A 50 -7.20 4.61 -16.07
C THR A 50 -8.23 5.01 -17.13
N PRO A 51 -7.88 5.12 -18.43
CA PRO A 51 -8.86 5.44 -19.46
C PRO A 51 -9.95 4.37 -19.62
N LEU A 52 -9.60 3.10 -19.40
CA LEU A 52 -10.57 1.99 -19.44
C LEU A 52 -11.66 2.18 -18.37
N LEU A 53 -11.26 2.41 -17.12
CA LEU A 53 -12.19 2.60 -16.01
C LEU A 53 -13.04 3.87 -16.20
N GLU A 54 -12.42 4.98 -16.58
CA GLU A 54 -13.12 6.24 -16.87
C GLU A 54 -14.16 6.08 -18.00
N LYS A 55 -13.79 5.41 -19.09
CA LYS A 55 -14.72 5.09 -20.20
C LYS A 55 -15.92 4.24 -19.76
N LYS A 56 -15.75 3.42 -18.73
CA LYS A 56 -16.79 2.60 -18.11
C LYS A 56 -17.58 3.34 -17.02
N GLY A 57 -17.33 4.63 -16.83
CA GLY A 57 -18.01 5.47 -15.83
C GLY A 57 -17.55 5.21 -14.39
N ILE A 58 -16.43 4.50 -14.19
CA ILE A 58 -15.88 4.23 -12.87
C ILE A 58 -15.16 5.48 -12.36
N LYS A 59 -15.67 6.05 -11.28
CA LYS A 59 -15.02 7.20 -10.63
C LYS A 59 -13.78 6.75 -9.88
N ILE A 60 -12.64 7.36 -10.21
CA ILE A 60 -11.39 7.20 -9.48
C ILE A 60 -11.18 8.44 -8.60
N ASP A 61 -11.14 8.26 -7.28
CA ASP A 61 -10.88 9.35 -6.33
C ASP A 61 -9.39 9.63 -6.21
N LEU A 62 -8.55 8.58 -6.33
CA LEU A 62 -7.11 8.68 -6.20
C LEU A 62 -6.43 7.56 -6.96
N GLN A 63 -5.30 7.89 -7.62
CA GLN A 63 -4.38 6.88 -8.12
C GLN A 63 -2.93 7.25 -7.79
N SER A 64 -2.12 6.23 -7.55
CA SER A 64 -0.72 6.41 -7.24
C SER A 64 0.08 5.15 -7.52
N ARG A 65 1.35 5.30 -7.82
CA ARG A 65 2.27 4.19 -8.05
C ARG A 65 3.58 4.40 -7.30
N ARG A 66 4.16 3.29 -6.90
CA ARG A 66 5.43 3.31 -6.19
C ARG A 66 6.25 2.06 -6.47
N LEU A 67 7.56 2.18 -6.31
CA LEU A 67 8.43 1.02 -6.11
C LEU A 67 8.45 0.62 -4.63
N LYS A 68 8.53 -0.68 -4.37
CA LYS A 68 8.67 -1.22 -3.02
C LYS A 68 10.02 -0.85 -2.43
N ARG A 69 10.06 -0.28 -1.22
CA ARG A 69 11.29 0.11 -0.52
C ARG A 69 12.19 -1.10 -0.27
N LEU A 70 13.51 -0.88 -0.26
CA LEU A 70 14.50 -1.92 0.02
C LEU A 70 14.26 -2.57 1.38
N THR A 71 14.04 -1.77 2.43
CA THR A 71 13.72 -2.25 3.78
C THR A 71 12.45 -3.12 3.81
N SER A 72 11.43 -2.79 2.99
CA SER A 72 10.21 -3.61 2.88
C SER A 72 10.44 -4.91 2.10
N ILE A 73 11.41 -4.93 1.18
CA ILE A 73 11.84 -6.14 0.47
C ILE A 73 12.55 -7.07 1.46
N GLN A 74 13.56 -6.55 2.18
CA GLN A 74 14.30 -7.29 3.21
C GLN A 74 13.36 -7.91 4.23
N TYR A 75 12.51 -7.09 4.85
CA TYR A 75 11.53 -7.56 5.84
C TYR A 75 10.61 -8.66 5.30
N LYS A 76 10.17 -8.54 4.04
CA LYS A 76 9.29 -9.55 3.44
C LYS A 76 10.03 -10.86 3.15
N LEU A 77 11.29 -10.80 2.77
CA LEU A 77 12.14 -11.99 2.58
C LEU A 77 12.44 -12.66 3.92
N ASP A 78 12.78 -11.89 4.97
CA ASP A 78 13.04 -12.40 6.31
C ASP A 78 11.83 -13.16 6.89
N LEU A 79 10.63 -12.63 6.68
CA LEU A 79 9.39 -13.27 7.13
C LEU A 79 9.00 -14.52 6.34
N ASN A 80 9.54 -14.70 5.13
CA ASN A 80 9.17 -15.78 4.22
C ASN A 80 10.43 -16.44 3.64
N PRO A 81 11.12 -17.31 4.40
CA PRO A 81 12.39 -17.90 3.99
C PRO A 81 12.36 -18.63 2.64
N ASP A 82 11.20 -19.18 2.28
CA ASP A 82 11.00 -19.88 0.98
C ASP A 82 10.77 -18.90 -0.19
N MET A 83 10.60 -17.62 0.08
CA MET A 83 10.37 -16.61 -0.94
C MET A 83 11.69 -16.17 -1.54
N LYS A 84 11.77 -16.16 -2.88
CA LYS A 84 12.89 -15.58 -3.61
C LYS A 84 12.52 -14.22 -4.18
N LEU A 85 13.48 -13.30 -4.23
CA LEU A 85 13.26 -11.91 -4.67
C LEU A 85 12.69 -11.82 -6.09
N GLY A 86 13.21 -12.60 -7.04
CA GLY A 86 12.70 -12.66 -8.41
C GLY A 86 11.28 -13.23 -8.54
N GLY A 87 10.76 -13.86 -7.48
CA GLY A 87 9.36 -14.30 -7.36
C GLY A 87 8.42 -13.27 -6.77
N MET A 88 8.93 -12.16 -6.20
CA MET A 88 8.14 -11.11 -5.58
C MET A 88 7.31 -10.37 -6.64
N GLN A 89 6.00 -10.18 -6.38
CA GLN A 89 5.05 -9.68 -7.37
C GLN A 89 4.60 -8.23 -7.12
N ASP A 90 5.04 -7.64 -6.02
CA ASP A 90 4.67 -6.31 -5.54
C ASP A 90 5.84 -5.33 -5.48
N ILE A 91 6.87 -5.57 -6.30
CA ILE A 91 8.00 -4.63 -6.47
C ILE A 91 7.51 -3.32 -7.09
N GLY A 92 6.73 -3.41 -8.16
CA GLY A 92 5.98 -2.30 -8.72
C GLY A 92 4.53 -2.37 -8.28
N GLY A 93 4.01 -1.28 -7.69
CA GLY A 93 2.63 -1.19 -7.22
C GLY A 93 1.88 0.02 -7.79
N LEU A 94 0.73 -0.22 -8.42
CA LEU A 94 -0.27 0.78 -8.77
C LEU A 94 -1.41 0.70 -7.75
N ARG A 95 -1.86 1.83 -7.24
CA ARG A 95 -3.02 1.92 -6.36
C ARG A 95 -4.12 2.74 -7.01
N ILE A 96 -5.33 2.21 -6.98
CA ILE A 96 -6.55 2.91 -7.37
C ILE A 96 -7.50 2.91 -6.17
N VAL A 97 -7.98 4.09 -5.81
CA VAL A 97 -8.96 4.30 -4.73
C VAL A 97 -10.25 4.81 -5.37
N VAL A 98 -11.34 4.15 -5.02
CA VAL A 98 -12.69 4.47 -5.50
C VAL A 98 -13.57 4.90 -4.32
N PRO A 99 -14.70 5.61 -4.55
CA PRO A 99 -15.52 6.16 -3.47
C PRO A 99 -16.06 5.12 -2.49
N ASP A 100 -16.57 4.01 -3.00
CA ASP A 100 -17.36 3.03 -2.26
C ASP A 100 -17.19 1.61 -2.79
N VAL A 101 -17.86 0.67 -2.12
CA VAL A 101 -17.79 -0.77 -2.42
C VAL A 101 -18.46 -1.13 -3.73
N ASP A 102 -19.56 -0.48 -4.08
CA ASP A 102 -20.27 -0.75 -5.31
C ASP A 102 -19.40 -0.38 -6.52
N THR A 103 -18.76 0.80 -6.46
CA THR A 103 -17.77 1.25 -7.46
C THR A 103 -16.57 0.32 -7.51
N LEU A 104 -16.10 -0.19 -6.35
CA LEU A 104 -14.98 -1.11 -6.26
C LEU A 104 -15.27 -2.42 -6.99
N PHE A 105 -16.46 -3.02 -6.78
CA PHE A 105 -16.81 -4.28 -7.44
C PHE A 105 -17.13 -4.07 -8.93
N GLN A 106 -17.68 -2.93 -9.32
CA GLN A 106 -17.83 -2.56 -10.74
C GLN A 106 -16.45 -2.46 -11.42
N ALA A 107 -15.49 -1.80 -10.78
CA ALA A 107 -14.12 -1.72 -11.30
C ALA A 107 -13.46 -3.11 -11.40
N LEU A 108 -13.61 -3.96 -10.37
CA LEU A 108 -13.12 -5.33 -10.41
C LEU A 108 -13.72 -6.12 -11.57
N GLU A 109 -15.03 -6.00 -11.80
CA GLU A 109 -15.72 -6.71 -12.88
C GLU A 109 -15.22 -6.26 -14.26
N VAL A 110 -15.00 -4.95 -14.46
CA VAL A 110 -14.39 -4.43 -15.69
C VAL A 110 -12.99 -5.00 -15.90
N LEU A 111 -12.15 -4.99 -14.87
CA LEU A 111 -10.75 -5.45 -14.94
C LEU A 111 -10.64 -6.97 -15.13
N ARG A 112 -11.59 -7.72 -14.57
CA ARG A 112 -11.66 -9.18 -14.69
C ARG A 112 -12.04 -9.60 -16.12
N ASN A 113 -12.94 -8.85 -16.77
CA ASN A 113 -13.56 -9.21 -18.05
C ASN A 113 -12.88 -8.54 -19.25
N THR A 114 -11.89 -7.69 -19.05
CA THR A 114 -11.23 -6.97 -20.14
C THR A 114 -9.79 -7.47 -20.29
N ALA A 115 -9.45 -7.98 -21.47
CA ALA A 115 -8.06 -8.23 -21.82
C ALA A 115 -7.35 -6.88 -22.01
N LEU A 116 -6.32 -6.63 -21.22
CA LEU A 116 -5.52 -5.41 -21.31
C LEU A 116 -4.41 -5.62 -22.34
N GLU A 117 -4.29 -4.70 -23.29
CA GLU A 117 -3.19 -4.70 -24.24
C GLU A 117 -1.85 -4.59 -23.52
N GLY A 118 -0.89 -5.44 -23.89
CA GLY A 118 0.42 -5.50 -23.25
C GLY A 118 0.46 -6.15 -21.87
N PHE A 119 -0.64 -6.79 -21.42
CA PHE A 119 -0.69 -7.42 -20.09
C PHE A 119 -1.41 -8.76 -20.09
N GLU A 120 -0.88 -9.67 -19.29
CA GLU A 120 -1.56 -10.91 -18.89
C GLU A 120 -2.04 -10.78 -17.45
N LEU A 121 -3.33 -11.02 -17.21
CA LEU A 121 -3.87 -11.13 -15.85
C LEU A 121 -3.45 -12.48 -15.24
N VAL A 122 -2.62 -12.42 -14.19
CA VAL A 122 -2.04 -13.63 -13.57
C VAL A 122 -2.95 -14.18 -12.48
N LYS A 123 -3.39 -13.32 -11.55
CA LYS A 123 -4.25 -13.71 -10.44
C LYS A 123 -4.92 -12.51 -9.77
N ILE A 124 -6.03 -12.79 -9.08
CA ILE A 124 -6.75 -11.85 -8.23
C ILE A 124 -6.73 -12.39 -6.79
N MET A 125 -6.46 -11.54 -5.82
CA MET A 125 -6.52 -11.83 -4.38
C MET A 125 -7.54 -10.88 -3.75
N ASN A 126 -8.69 -11.42 -3.37
CA ASN A 126 -9.77 -10.67 -2.76
C ASN A 126 -9.67 -10.77 -1.23
N TYR A 127 -9.15 -9.71 -0.58
CA TYR A 127 -9.07 -9.58 0.87
C TYR A 127 -10.30 -8.85 1.46
N ILE A 128 -11.43 -8.87 0.78
CA ILE A 128 -12.69 -8.25 1.22
C ILE A 128 -13.73 -9.32 1.52
N GLU A 129 -13.92 -10.24 0.58
CA GLU A 129 -14.91 -11.29 0.66
C GLU A 129 -14.26 -12.66 0.93
N LYS A 130 -14.92 -13.49 1.73
CA LYS A 130 -14.65 -14.92 1.76
C LYS A 130 -15.36 -15.59 0.59
N GLU A 131 -14.88 -16.78 0.26
CA GLU A 131 -15.36 -17.61 -0.83
C GLU A 131 -16.89 -17.57 -0.96
N LYS A 132 -17.36 -17.13 -2.13
CA LYS A 132 -18.73 -17.33 -2.55
C LYS A 132 -18.74 -18.67 -3.28
N SER A 133 -19.73 -19.51 -2.97
CA SER A 133 -19.96 -20.82 -3.61
C SER A 133 -20.34 -20.75 -5.10
N THR A 134 -20.11 -19.62 -5.76
CA THR A 134 -20.40 -19.44 -7.19
C THR A 134 -19.14 -19.79 -7.98
N PRO A 135 -19.20 -20.77 -8.91
CA PRO A 135 -18.06 -21.10 -9.76
C PRO A 135 -17.67 -19.89 -10.60
N ILE A 136 -16.37 -19.54 -10.55
CA ILE A 136 -15.84 -18.51 -11.43
C ILE A 136 -15.73 -19.12 -12.83
N LEU A 137 -16.47 -18.56 -13.79
CA LEU A 137 -16.55 -19.01 -15.19
C LEU A 137 -15.30 -18.73 -16.04
N TYR A 138 -14.15 -18.40 -15.39
CA TYR A 138 -12.93 -18.04 -16.12
C TYR A 138 -11.86 -19.13 -16.00
N PRO A 139 -11.67 -19.98 -17.01
CA PRO A 139 -10.79 -21.16 -16.91
C PRO A 139 -9.29 -20.84 -16.84
N LYS A 140 -8.87 -19.58 -16.89
CA LYS A 140 -7.45 -19.19 -16.91
C LYS A 140 -7.00 -18.26 -15.77
N ILE A 141 -7.90 -17.70 -14.97
CA ILE A 141 -7.56 -16.73 -13.94
C ILE A 141 -7.74 -17.38 -12.57
N THR A 142 -6.68 -17.37 -11.76
CA THR A 142 -6.77 -17.81 -10.36
C THR A 142 -7.29 -16.65 -9.51
N GLU A 143 -8.55 -16.65 -9.15
CA GLU A 143 -9.11 -15.76 -8.13
C GLU A 143 -9.20 -16.48 -6.79
N LYS A 144 -8.65 -15.83 -5.72
CA LYS A 144 -8.68 -16.34 -4.36
C LYS A 144 -9.46 -15.38 -3.48
N PHE A 145 -10.56 -15.85 -2.93
CA PHE A 145 -11.36 -15.15 -1.93
C PHE A 145 -10.80 -15.45 -0.54
N LEU A 146 -10.00 -14.54 -0.02
CA LEU A 146 -9.24 -14.72 1.21
C LEU A 146 -9.95 -14.11 2.42
N GLY A 147 -10.87 -13.18 2.17
CA GLY A 147 -11.49 -12.36 3.20
C GLY A 147 -10.48 -11.39 3.85
N PRO A 148 -10.92 -10.60 4.84
CA PRO A 148 -10.06 -9.66 5.53
C PRO A 148 -8.92 -10.39 6.23
N LYS A 149 -7.70 -9.80 6.19
CA LYS A 149 -6.57 -10.32 6.98
C LYS A 149 -6.85 -10.20 8.48
N GLN A 150 -6.20 -11.02 9.28
CA GLN A 150 -6.30 -10.95 10.75
C GLN A 150 -6.00 -9.57 11.33
N SER A 151 -5.11 -8.79 10.68
CA SER A 151 -4.84 -7.40 11.05
C SER A 151 -6.01 -6.44 10.83
N GLY A 152 -7.03 -6.84 10.08
CA GLY A 152 -8.11 -5.97 9.61
C GLY A 152 -7.92 -5.41 8.21
N TYR A 153 -6.80 -5.70 7.55
CA TYR A 153 -6.51 -5.20 6.21
C TYR A 153 -7.51 -5.71 5.16
N ARG A 154 -7.99 -4.80 4.30
CA ARG A 154 -8.90 -5.06 3.18
C ARG A 154 -8.40 -4.39 1.91
N SER A 155 -8.46 -5.10 0.80
CA SER A 155 -8.11 -4.61 -0.55
C SER A 155 -8.36 -5.71 -1.56
N ILE A 156 -8.46 -5.39 -2.83
CA ILE A 156 -8.33 -6.36 -3.91
C ILE A 156 -6.97 -6.14 -4.56
N HIS A 157 -6.19 -7.22 -4.69
CA HIS A 157 -4.90 -7.20 -5.35
C HIS A 157 -5.01 -7.96 -6.66
N ILE A 158 -4.62 -7.32 -7.74
CA ILE A 158 -4.61 -7.90 -9.08
C ILE A 158 -3.17 -7.90 -9.57
N ILE A 159 -2.66 -9.06 -9.94
CA ILE A 159 -1.31 -9.21 -10.47
C ILE A 159 -1.36 -9.32 -11.97
N TYR A 160 -0.66 -8.42 -12.61
CA TYR A 160 -0.45 -8.41 -14.05
C TYR A 160 1.00 -8.76 -14.38
N ARG A 161 1.19 -9.49 -15.48
CA ARG A 161 2.48 -9.69 -16.14
C ARG A 161 2.54 -8.77 -17.33
N PHE A 162 3.58 -7.95 -17.42
CA PHE A 162 3.84 -7.06 -18.54
C PHE A 162 4.39 -7.86 -19.71
N LEU A 163 3.83 -7.64 -20.90
CA LEU A 163 4.25 -8.23 -22.17
C LEU A 163 4.90 -7.12 -23.00
N SER A 164 6.19 -7.20 -23.22
CA SER A 164 6.98 -6.14 -23.84
C SER A 164 7.94 -6.72 -24.89
N GLU A 165 8.16 -5.98 -25.98
CA GLU A 165 9.22 -6.30 -26.94
C GLU A 165 10.61 -6.09 -26.32
N ASN A 166 10.73 -5.20 -25.34
CA ASN A 166 11.97 -5.02 -24.59
C ASN A 166 12.18 -6.19 -23.62
N LYS A 167 13.16 -7.05 -23.94
CA LYS A 167 13.52 -8.24 -23.15
C LYS A 167 13.88 -7.94 -21.70
N ASP A 168 14.26 -6.71 -21.35
CA ASP A 168 14.62 -6.36 -19.98
C ASP A 168 13.41 -6.11 -19.10
N THR A 169 12.30 -5.68 -19.68
CA THR A 169 11.04 -5.39 -18.96
C THR A 169 9.96 -6.45 -19.21
N ASP A 170 10.15 -7.32 -20.22
CA ASP A 170 9.20 -8.40 -20.50
C ASP A 170 9.07 -9.37 -19.32
N GLY A 171 7.85 -9.76 -19.00
CA GLY A 171 7.54 -10.68 -17.92
C GLY A 171 7.57 -10.06 -16.51
N MET A 172 7.86 -8.75 -16.37
CA MET A 172 7.79 -8.05 -15.08
C MET A 172 6.38 -8.11 -14.52
N LYS A 173 6.27 -8.42 -13.22
CA LYS A 173 4.99 -8.49 -12.52
C LYS A 173 4.75 -7.21 -11.74
N VAL A 174 3.56 -6.65 -11.91
CA VAL A 174 3.10 -5.46 -11.20
C VAL A 174 1.79 -5.75 -10.49
N GLU A 175 1.63 -5.16 -9.31
CA GLU A 175 0.44 -5.33 -8.47
C GLU A 175 -0.44 -4.10 -8.59
N LEU A 176 -1.70 -4.27 -9.01
CA LEU A 176 -2.75 -3.29 -8.82
C LEU A 176 -3.45 -3.52 -7.48
N GLN A 177 -3.50 -2.49 -6.63
CA GLN A 177 -4.26 -2.47 -5.37
C GLN A 177 -5.52 -1.63 -5.56
N LEU A 178 -6.68 -2.26 -5.57
CA LEU A 178 -7.98 -1.60 -5.63
C LEU A 178 -8.60 -1.52 -4.24
N ARG A 179 -9.00 -0.32 -3.81
CA ARG A 179 -9.54 -0.03 -2.47
C ARG A 179 -10.66 0.97 -2.52
N THR A 180 -11.55 0.92 -1.52
CA THR A 180 -12.42 2.05 -1.23
C THR A 180 -11.65 3.13 -0.46
N LYS A 181 -12.24 4.32 -0.37
CA LYS A 181 -11.70 5.43 0.43
C LYS A 181 -11.53 5.05 1.91
N LEU A 182 -12.48 4.32 2.51
CA LEU A 182 -12.36 3.88 3.91
C LEU A 182 -11.24 2.86 4.09
N GLN A 183 -11.11 1.88 3.20
CA GLN A 183 -10.04 0.89 3.24
C GLN A 183 -8.67 1.54 3.04
N HIS A 184 -8.59 2.56 2.17
CA HIS A 184 -7.37 3.34 1.97
C HIS A 184 -7.00 4.10 3.25
N ASN A 185 -7.92 4.86 3.84
CA ASN A 185 -7.69 5.64 5.05
C ASN A 185 -7.25 4.74 6.22
N TRP A 186 -7.91 3.60 6.39
CA TRP A 186 -7.52 2.60 7.39
C TRP A 186 -6.08 2.12 7.18
N ALA A 187 -5.75 1.72 5.94
CA ALA A 187 -4.41 1.20 5.63
C ALA A 187 -3.31 2.24 5.84
N MET A 188 -3.60 3.51 5.56
CA MET A 188 -2.66 4.62 5.79
C MET A 188 -2.49 4.92 7.27
N ALA A 189 -3.58 4.92 8.05
CA ALA A 189 -3.50 5.12 9.50
C ALA A 189 -2.69 4.01 10.20
N VAL A 190 -2.86 2.73 9.81
CA VAL A 190 -2.04 1.62 10.30
C VAL A 190 -0.57 1.80 9.93
N GLU A 191 -0.28 2.24 8.71
CA GLU A 191 1.10 2.48 8.26
C GLU A 191 1.73 3.63 9.04
N THR A 192 1.00 4.74 9.25
CA THR A 192 1.45 5.86 10.10
C THR A 192 1.71 5.41 11.54
N ALA A 193 0.77 4.70 12.16
CA ALA A 193 0.96 4.16 13.51
C ALA A 193 2.17 3.23 13.60
N GLY A 194 2.38 2.37 12.58
CA GLY A 194 3.53 1.48 12.51
C GLY A 194 4.87 2.21 12.44
N LEU A 195 4.95 3.35 11.74
CA LEU A 195 6.14 4.20 11.70
C LEU A 195 6.48 4.79 13.08
N ILE A 196 5.46 5.12 13.87
CA ILE A 196 5.60 5.74 15.18
C ILE A 196 5.95 4.73 16.25
N THR A 197 5.20 3.63 16.28
CA THR A 197 5.43 2.55 17.23
C THR A 197 6.68 1.74 16.89
N LYS A 198 7.29 2.01 15.75
CA LYS A 198 8.43 1.27 15.17
C LYS A 198 8.13 -0.24 15.06
N THR A 199 6.86 -0.57 14.83
CA THR A 199 6.39 -1.95 14.73
C THR A 199 5.56 -2.15 13.47
N PRO A 200 5.67 -3.31 12.80
CA PRO A 200 4.92 -3.57 11.57
C PRO A 200 3.46 -4.00 11.87
N LEU A 201 2.65 -3.07 12.41
CA LEU A 201 1.25 -3.30 12.77
C LEU A 201 0.43 -3.93 11.63
N LYS A 202 0.75 -3.58 10.38
CA LYS A 202 0.10 -4.14 9.19
C LYS A 202 0.31 -5.64 9.02
N SER A 203 1.38 -6.16 9.62
CA SER A 203 1.73 -7.60 9.67
C SER A 203 1.29 -8.25 10.98
N SER A 204 0.39 -7.63 11.74
CA SER A 204 -0.10 -8.10 13.03
C SER A 204 1.00 -8.24 14.10
N GLN A 205 2.02 -7.36 14.05
CA GLN A 205 3.08 -7.28 15.06
C GLN A 205 2.99 -5.91 15.74
N GLY A 206 3.10 -5.90 17.06
CA GLY A 206 3.02 -4.68 17.87
C GLY A 206 2.22 -4.88 19.14
N ALA A 207 2.00 -3.80 19.88
CA ALA A 207 1.24 -3.83 21.13
C ALA A 207 -0.25 -4.11 20.87
N ASP A 208 -0.83 -4.93 21.75
CA ASP A 208 -2.20 -5.45 21.61
C ASP A 208 -3.26 -4.35 21.51
N GLU A 209 -3.08 -3.23 22.21
CA GLU A 209 -3.99 -2.09 22.14
C GLU A 209 -4.09 -1.51 20.72
N TRP A 210 -2.96 -1.34 20.02
CA TRP A 210 -2.93 -0.89 18.63
C TRP A 210 -3.53 -1.92 17.67
N LEU A 211 -3.18 -3.19 17.85
CA LEU A 211 -3.69 -4.27 17.01
C LEU A 211 -5.21 -4.38 17.16
N ASN A 212 -5.72 -4.41 18.39
CA ASN A 212 -7.15 -4.48 18.67
C ASN A 212 -7.89 -3.23 18.18
N PHE A 213 -7.31 -2.03 18.38
CA PHE A 213 -7.87 -0.79 17.88
C PHE A 213 -8.13 -0.84 16.37
N PHE A 214 -7.11 -1.18 15.59
CA PHE A 214 -7.25 -1.24 14.14
C PHE A 214 -8.17 -2.36 13.67
N LYS A 215 -8.20 -3.52 14.34
CA LYS A 215 -9.14 -4.60 14.06
C LYS A 215 -10.60 -4.16 14.28
N VAL A 216 -10.87 -3.49 15.39
CA VAL A 216 -12.21 -2.98 15.70
C VAL A 216 -12.64 -1.93 14.70
N VAL A 217 -11.77 -0.96 14.38
CA VAL A 217 -12.06 0.07 13.36
C VAL A 217 -12.30 -0.56 12.00
N SER A 218 -11.51 -1.57 11.61
CA SER A 218 -11.74 -2.30 10.34
C SER A 218 -13.12 -2.94 10.29
N SER A 219 -13.59 -3.55 11.39
CA SER A 219 -14.92 -4.15 11.44
C SER A 219 -16.03 -3.10 11.42
N LEU A 220 -15.85 -1.97 12.09
CA LEU A 220 -16.81 -0.86 12.02
C LEU A 220 -16.88 -0.23 10.63
N PHE A 221 -15.74 -0.09 9.94
CA PHE A 221 -15.72 0.34 8.54
C PHE A 221 -16.42 -0.68 7.63
N ALA A 222 -16.22 -1.98 7.88
CA ALA A 222 -16.92 -3.03 7.15
C ALA A 222 -18.43 -2.95 7.32
N ILE A 223 -18.93 -2.71 8.55
CA ILE A 223 -20.37 -2.50 8.79
C ILE A 223 -20.89 -1.31 7.96
N LYS A 224 -20.14 -0.20 7.95
CA LYS A 224 -20.51 0.98 7.16
C LYS A 224 -20.53 0.70 5.65
N GLU A 225 -19.67 -0.17 5.19
CA GLU A 225 -19.58 -0.62 3.78
C GLU A 225 -20.48 -1.84 3.48
N LYS A 226 -21.29 -2.31 4.43
CA LYS A 226 -22.13 -3.51 4.33
C LYS A 226 -21.34 -4.77 3.98
N LEU A 227 -20.11 -4.85 4.45
CA LEU A 227 -19.19 -5.96 4.28
C LEU A 227 -19.13 -6.83 5.55
N PRO A 228 -18.70 -8.10 5.45
CA PRO A 228 -18.48 -8.95 6.62
C PRO A 228 -17.46 -8.35 7.57
N ILE A 229 -17.72 -8.42 8.88
CA ILE A 229 -16.75 -8.07 9.93
C ILE A 229 -15.66 -9.14 10.03
N LEU A 230 -14.62 -8.88 10.84
CA LEU A 230 -13.55 -9.86 11.05
C LEU A 230 -14.09 -11.17 11.64
N PRO A 231 -13.55 -12.34 11.22
CA PRO A 231 -13.98 -13.64 11.72
C PRO A 231 -13.94 -13.74 13.24
N GLU A 232 -12.90 -13.25 13.90
CA GLU A 232 -12.78 -13.23 15.36
C GLU A 232 -13.90 -12.44 16.05
N HIS A 233 -14.42 -11.38 15.42
CA HIS A 233 -15.53 -10.62 15.94
C HIS A 233 -16.88 -11.29 15.70
N VAL A 234 -17.00 -12.09 14.62
CA VAL A 234 -18.15 -12.95 14.38
C VAL A 234 -18.22 -14.06 15.44
N GLU A 235 -17.10 -14.75 15.69
CA GLU A 235 -16.99 -15.81 16.70
C GLU A 235 -17.33 -15.30 18.11
N LYS A 236 -16.87 -14.11 18.46
CA LYS A 236 -17.20 -13.44 19.73
C LYS A 236 -18.63 -12.86 19.77
N LYS A 237 -19.42 -13.03 18.70
CA LYS A 237 -20.78 -12.48 18.56
C LYS A 237 -20.82 -10.96 18.81
N TYR A 238 -19.84 -10.25 18.26
CA TYR A 238 -19.82 -8.78 18.34
C TYR A 238 -20.81 -8.21 17.33
N ASN A 239 -21.65 -7.29 17.83
CA ASN A 239 -22.49 -6.41 17.02
C ASN A 239 -21.88 -5.01 16.98
N MET A 240 -22.54 -4.09 16.28
CA MET A 240 -22.10 -2.70 16.18
C MET A 240 -21.91 -2.04 17.55
N GLU A 241 -22.85 -2.22 18.49
CA GLU A 241 -22.79 -1.65 19.84
C GLU A 241 -21.55 -2.16 20.60
N LYS A 242 -21.33 -3.47 20.65
CA LYS A 242 -20.16 -4.06 21.32
C LYS A 242 -18.84 -3.57 20.72
N LEU A 243 -18.75 -3.48 19.38
CA LEU A 243 -17.57 -2.96 18.71
C LEU A 243 -17.34 -1.47 19.02
N MET A 244 -18.41 -0.68 19.05
CA MET A 244 -18.33 0.74 19.38
C MET A 244 -17.91 0.97 20.85
N LYS A 245 -18.48 0.21 21.81
CA LYS A 245 -18.05 0.23 23.22
C LYS A 245 -16.58 -0.16 23.35
N PHE A 246 -16.15 -1.19 22.66
CA PHE A 246 -14.76 -1.64 22.70
C PHE A 246 -13.81 -0.59 22.11
N LEU A 247 -14.17 0.02 20.96
CA LEU A 247 -13.42 1.14 20.38
C LEU A 247 -13.28 2.31 21.36
N TYR A 248 -14.41 2.71 21.98
CA TYR A 248 -14.43 3.80 22.94
C TYR A 248 -13.50 3.52 24.13
N GLY A 249 -13.57 2.32 24.71
CA GLY A 249 -12.72 1.89 25.83
C GLY A 249 -11.23 1.91 25.46
N LEU A 250 -10.85 1.35 24.31
CA LEU A 250 -9.46 1.38 23.82
C LEU A 250 -8.97 2.82 23.63
N ASN A 251 -9.77 3.68 22.99
CA ASN A 251 -9.37 5.06 22.75
C ASN A 251 -9.24 5.85 24.05
N LYS A 252 -10.17 5.65 25.01
CA LYS A 252 -10.15 6.31 26.31
C LYS A 252 -8.95 5.89 27.18
N ASN A 253 -8.65 4.58 27.20
CA ASN A 253 -7.61 4.04 28.08
C ASN A 253 -6.19 4.30 27.56
N TYR A 254 -6.00 4.36 26.24
CA TYR A 254 -4.68 4.44 25.61
C TYR A 254 -4.44 5.71 24.77
N ASN A 255 -5.43 6.62 24.71
CA ASN A 255 -5.35 7.88 23.94
C ASN A 255 -4.91 7.70 22.48
N LEU A 256 -5.32 6.61 21.82
CA LEU A 256 -4.78 6.22 20.50
C LEU A 256 -5.10 7.25 19.41
N GLY A 257 -6.32 7.82 19.43
CA GLY A 257 -6.71 8.88 18.51
C GLY A 257 -5.89 10.15 18.67
N ASP A 258 -5.67 10.60 19.93
CA ASP A 258 -4.86 11.79 20.19
C ASP A 258 -3.39 11.56 19.88
N THR A 259 -2.88 10.34 20.09
CA THR A 259 -1.54 9.95 19.65
C THR A 259 -1.40 10.09 18.15
N LEU A 260 -2.37 9.62 17.36
CA LEU A 260 -2.36 9.80 15.91
C LEU A 260 -2.44 11.28 15.50
N LYS A 261 -3.26 12.09 16.19
CA LYS A 261 -3.36 13.55 15.94
C LYS A 261 -2.05 14.28 16.22
N ALA A 262 -1.35 13.91 17.30
CA ALA A 262 -0.11 14.57 17.73
C ALA A 262 1.06 14.39 16.75
N LEU A 263 0.92 13.56 15.74
CA LEU A 263 2.01 13.12 14.85
C LEU A 263 2.03 13.83 13.51
N GLU A 264 1.05 14.67 13.25
CA GLU A 264 0.97 15.43 12.01
C GLU A 264 2.30 16.14 11.70
N VAL A 265 2.76 16.02 10.46
CA VAL A 265 3.97 16.69 9.99
C VAL A 265 3.85 18.19 10.23
N SER A 266 4.81 18.75 10.98
CA SER A 266 4.83 20.18 11.30
C SER A 266 5.32 21.02 10.13
N ASN A 267 6.17 20.46 9.26
CA ASN A 267 6.73 21.17 8.13
C ASN A 267 6.83 20.30 6.87
N PHE A 268 6.34 20.83 5.77
CA PHE A 268 6.40 20.25 4.45
C PHE A 268 7.17 21.17 3.51
N TYR A 269 8.31 20.70 3.03
CA TYR A 269 9.15 21.44 2.08
C TYR A 269 9.09 20.77 0.72
N ALA A 270 8.43 21.41 -0.25
CA ALA A 270 8.40 20.95 -1.62
C ALA A 270 9.12 21.92 -2.55
N HIS A 271 9.83 21.40 -3.53
CA HIS A 271 10.27 22.22 -4.65
C HIS A 271 9.09 22.90 -5.33
N LYS A 272 9.29 24.13 -5.84
CA LYS A 272 8.25 24.94 -6.49
C LYS A 272 7.73 24.30 -7.79
N GLU A 273 8.48 23.38 -8.37
CA GLU A 273 8.16 22.75 -9.65
C GLU A 273 7.11 21.67 -9.49
N LYS A 274 6.10 21.71 -10.35
CA LYS A 274 4.94 20.80 -10.34
C LYS A 274 4.85 20.14 -11.71
N TYR A 275 5.08 18.84 -11.74
CA TYR A 275 5.03 18.06 -12.98
C TYR A 275 3.74 17.22 -13.06
N LYS A 276 3.23 17.05 -14.28
CA LYS A 276 2.14 16.11 -14.56
C LYS A 276 2.74 14.71 -14.69
N ASN A 277 2.21 13.75 -13.93
CA ASN A 277 2.74 12.37 -13.86
C ASN A 277 4.24 12.32 -13.53
N GLY A 278 4.75 13.31 -12.78
CA GLY A 278 6.14 13.38 -12.38
C GLY A 278 6.50 12.36 -11.30
N TYR A 279 7.81 12.22 -11.07
CA TYR A 279 8.36 11.46 -9.97
C TYR A 279 8.67 12.39 -8.80
N TYR A 280 8.44 11.90 -7.59
CA TYR A 280 8.68 12.64 -6.36
C TYR A 280 9.45 11.76 -5.39
N ILE A 281 10.56 12.25 -4.88
CA ILE A 281 11.30 11.61 -3.80
C ILE A 281 10.86 12.27 -2.50
N LEU A 282 10.28 11.48 -1.60
CA LEU A 282 9.91 11.90 -0.26
C LEU A 282 11.01 11.48 0.68
N ASN A 283 11.75 12.43 1.25
CA ASN A 283 12.73 12.18 2.32
C ASN A 283 12.13 12.65 3.65
N ILE A 284 11.75 11.69 4.48
CA ILE A 284 10.97 11.87 5.70
C ILE A 284 11.91 11.74 6.89
N ASN A 285 11.96 12.74 7.75
CA ASN A 285 12.60 12.68 9.06
C ASN A 285 11.52 12.55 10.14
N PHE A 286 11.40 11.38 10.76
CA PHE A 286 10.37 11.12 11.77
C PHE A 286 10.63 11.85 13.09
N THR A 287 11.89 12.04 13.46
CA THR A 287 12.28 12.72 14.71
C THR A 287 11.95 14.20 14.64
N GLN A 288 12.27 14.84 13.52
CA GLN A 288 12.03 16.27 13.31
C GLN A 288 10.61 16.55 12.76
N LYS A 289 9.88 15.52 12.34
CA LYS A 289 8.58 15.62 11.64
C LYS A 289 8.64 16.53 10.40
N ILE A 290 9.67 16.34 9.59
CA ILE A 290 9.92 17.10 8.35
C ILE A 290 9.84 16.15 7.16
N VAL A 291 9.20 16.60 6.09
CA VAL A 291 9.22 15.93 4.78
C VAL A 291 9.82 16.87 3.75
N ASN A 292 10.95 16.48 3.18
CA ASN A 292 11.54 17.13 2.03
C ASN A 292 11.10 16.38 0.76
N VAL A 293 10.66 17.14 -0.25
CA VAL A 293 10.21 16.58 -1.52
C VAL A 293 11.06 17.12 -2.65
N GLU A 294 11.74 16.23 -3.35
CA GLU A 294 12.40 16.52 -4.62
C GLU A 294 11.46 16.09 -5.76
N ALA A 295 11.27 16.93 -6.78
CA ALA A 295 10.36 16.70 -7.89
C ALA A 295 11.13 16.56 -9.20
N TYR A 296 10.75 15.58 -10.01
CA TYR A 296 11.36 15.28 -11.31
C TYR A 296 10.26 15.16 -12.37
N PRO A 297 10.46 15.74 -13.57
CA PRO A 297 9.56 15.49 -14.70
C PRO A 297 9.64 14.02 -15.13
N LYS A 298 8.61 13.58 -15.88
CA LYS A 298 8.51 12.18 -16.30
C LYS A 298 9.72 11.71 -17.10
N GLU A 299 10.28 12.58 -17.92
CA GLU A 299 11.42 12.31 -18.80
C GLU A 299 12.75 12.11 -18.04
N LYS A 300 12.78 12.49 -16.75
CA LYS A 300 13.93 12.36 -15.85
C LYS A 300 13.79 11.20 -14.86
N GLU A 301 13.14 10.13 -15.26
CA GLU A 301 12.93 8.94 -14.44
C GLU A 301 14.26 8.35 -13.95
N GLU A 302 15.25 8.28 -14.81
CA GLU A 302 16.57 7.73 -14.49
C GLU A 302 17.30 8.58 -13.44
N GLU A 303 17.30 9.91 -13.59
CA GLU A 303 17.88 10.85 -12.61
C GLU A 303 17.19 10.70 -11.25
N ALA A 304 15.83 10.63 -11.24
CA ALA A 304 15.06 10.45 -10.03
C ALA A 304 15.38 9.11 -9.34
N THR A 305 15.58 8.05 -10.10
CA THR A 305 15.87 6.73 -9.56
C THR A 305 17.28 6.66 -8.97
N ILE A 306 18.28 7.24 -9.63
CA ILE A 306 19.65 7.32 -9.12
C ILE A 306 19.65 8.11 -7.81
N ARG A 307 19.04 9.29 -7.81
CA ARG A 307 18.95 10.15 -6.62
C ARG A 307 18.22 9.48 -5.45
N TYR A 308 17.15 8.74 -5.75
CA TYR A 308 16.44 7.95 -4.76
C TYR A 308 17.31 6.89 -4.12
N ALA A 309 18.10 6.15 -4.92
CA ALA A 309 19.00 5.12 -4.41
C ALA A 309 20.10 5.71 -3.48
N GLU A 310 20.66 6.86 -3.84
CA GLU A 310 21.64 7.59 -2.99
C GLU A 310 21.05 7.96 -1.63
N LEU A 311 19.85 8.56 -1.64
CA LEU A 311 19.18 8.99 -0.41
C LEU A 311 18.74 7.79 0.44
N GLU A 312 18.23 6.71 -0.19
CA GLU A 312 17.84 5.48 0.53
C GLU A 312 19.05 4.81 1.18
N ALA A 313 20.23 4.79 0.51
CA ALA A 313 21.47 4.25 1.07
C ALA A 313 22.00 5.03 2.27
N SER A 314 21.75 6.35 2.30
CA SER A 314 22.16 7.22 3.43
C SER A 314 21.12 7.28 4.56
N ALA A 315 19.93 6.72 4.38
CA ALA A 315 18.87 6.77 5.37
C ALA A 315 19.20 5.87 6.58
N GLN A 316 18.97 6.41 7.78
CA GLN A 316 19.09 5.66 9.02
C GLN A 316 17.76 5.04 9.41
N ASP A 317 17.73 3.73 9.65
CA ASP A 317 16.53 3.03 10.09
C ASP A 317 15.93 3.69 11.34
N ASN A 318 14.60 3.82 11.35
CA ASN A 318 13.82 4.45 12.42
C ASN A 318 14.02 5.98 12.62
N VAL A 319 14.89 6.63 11.86
CA VAL A 319 15.07 8.10 11.86
C VAL A 319 14.52 8.69 10.58
N ASN A 320 14.91 8.11 9.46
CA ASN A 320 14.52 8.59 8.13
C ASN A 320 13.85 7.50 7.30
N ALA A 321 13.00 7.90 6.38
CA ALA A 321 12.54 7.04 5.29
C ALA A 321 12.58 7.79 3.97
N VAL A 322 13.02 7.13 2.92
CA VAL A 322 13.04 7.67 1.56
C VAL A 322 12.12 6.84 0.69
N VAL A 323 11.32 7.51 -0.15
CA VAL A 323 10.36 6.84 -1.03
C VAL A 323 10.34 7.53 -2.38
N LEU A 324 10.42 6.75 -3.45
CA LEU A 324 10.15 7.21 -4.81
C LEU A 324 8.70 6.90 -5.17
N VAL A 325 7.94 7.92 -5.50
CA VAL A 325 6.52 7.83 -5.81
C VAL A 325 6.16 8.63 -7.05
N SER A 326 5.03 8.31 -7.68
CA SER A 326 4.46 9.13 -8.75
C SER A 326 2.96 9.30 -8.54
N VAL A 327 2.50 10.51 -8.81
CA VAL A 327 1.08 10.91 -8.80
C VAL A 327 0.78 11.74 -10.05
N PRO A 328 -0.49 11.76 -10.53
CA PRO A 328 -0.86 12.57 -11.70
C PRO A 328 -0.60 14.06 -11.50
N LYS A 329 -0.80 14.56 -10.29
CA LYS A 329 -0.57 15.94 -9.91
C LYS A 329 0.07 16.02 -8.54
N MET A 330 1.04 16.90 -8.37
CA MET A 330 1.73 17.09 -7.08
C MET A 330 0.78 17.36 -5.91
N LYS A 331 -0.33 18.07 -6.13
CA LYS A 331 -1.33 18.36 -5.09
C LYS A 331 -1.98 17.08 -4.51
N GLU A 332 -1.92 15.98 -5.25
CA GLU A 332 -2.47 14.68 -4.85
C GLU A 332 -1.47 13.86 -4.05
N LEU A 333 -0.22 14.33 -3.91
CA LEU A 333 0.86 13.60 -3.26
C LEU A 333 0.54 13.27 -1.80
N GLN A 334 0.03 14.24 -1.04
CA GLN A 334 -0.32 14.06 0.36
C GLN A 334 -1.53 13.13 0.52
N ASP A 335 -2.54 13.27 -0.33
CA ASP A 335 -3.72 12.39 -0.33
C ASP A 335 -3.36 10.96 -0.73
N ALA A 336 -2.41 10.81 -1.67
CA ALA A 336 -1.97 9.50 -2.15
C ALA A 336 -1.09 8.75 -1.14
N TYR A 337 -0.31 9.48 -0.36
CA TYR A 337 0.67 8.93 0.57
C TYR A 337 0.61 9.59 1.96
N PRO A 338 -0.57 9.68 2.59
CA PRO A 338 -0.74 10.39 3.86
C PRO A 338 0.15 9.85 4.97
N SER A 339 0.46 8.55 4.97
CA SER A 339 1.35 7.93 5.94
C SER A 339 2.77 8.51 5.94
N TYR A 340 3.26 8.98 4.80
CA TYR A 340 4.58 9.60 4.72
C TYR A 340 4.59 11.06 5.20
N PHE A 341 3.44 11.69 5.22
CA PHE A 341 3.23 13.00 5.83
C PHE A 341 2.71 12.90 7.26
N LEU A 342 2.62 11.68 7.79
CA LEU A 342 1.98 11.37 9.08
C LEU A 342 0.55 11.93 9.16
N ASP A 343 -0.11 12.10 8.01
CA ASP A 343 -1.46 12.66 7.90
C ASP A 343 -2.51 11.56 8.07
N THR A 344 -3.25 11.66 9.14
CA THR A 344 -4.35 10.75 9.47
C THR A 344 -5.70 11.45 9.54
N LYS A 345 -5.82 12.70 9.05
CA LYS A 345 -7.03 13.55 9.16
C LYS A 345 -8.29 12.85 8.70
N ASN A 346 -8.27 12.24 7.52
CA ASN A 346 -9.44 11.55 6.97
C ASN A 346 -9.86 10.35 7.84
N PHE A 347 -8.91 9.61 8.37
CA PHE A 347 -9.16 8.51 9.29
C PHE A 347 -9.72 9.03 10.62
N LEU A 348 -9.07 10.04 11.21
CA LEU A 348 -9.46 10.63 12.50
C LEU A 348 -10.83 11.29 12.43
N SER A 349 -11.21 11.94 11.33
CA SER A 349 -12.54 12.50 11.14
C SER A 349 -13.64 11.43 11.25
N VAL A 350 -13.42 10.25 10.68
CA VAL A 350 -14.37 9.13 10.80
C VAL A 350 -14.33 8.55 12.21
N LEU A 351 -13.15 8.41 12.82
CA LEU A 351 -12.99 7.94 14.19
C LEU A 351 -13.70 8.85 15.18
N ASP A 352 -13.50 10.17 15.10
CA ASP A 352 -14.16 11.17 15.96
C ASP A 352 -15.69 11.08 15.84
N THR A 353 -16.20 10.88 14.62
CA THR A 353 -17.63 10.65 14.40
C THR A 353 -18.12 9.40 15.16
N MET A 354 -17.38 8.31 15.10
CA MET A 354 -17.71 7.07 15.82
C MET A 354 -17.68 7.28 17.34
N ILE A 355 -16.63 7.89 17.87
CA ILE A 355 -16.50 8.21 19.32
C ILE A 355 -17.64 9.11 19.80
N ASN A 356 -18.00 10.14 19.04
CA ASN A 356 -19.11 11.03 19.36
C ASN A 356 -20.46 10.30 19.31
N ASN A 357 -20.65 9.37 18.40
CA ASN A 357 -21.85 8.53 18.36
C ASN A 357 -21.94 7.61 19.57
N CYS A 358 -20.81 7.04 20.07
CA CYS A 358 -20.81 6.29 21.34
C CYS A 358 -21.35 7.12 22.48
N LYS A 359 -20.88 8.37 22.62
CA LYS A 359 -21.35 9.28 23.67
C LYS A 359 -22.84 9.58 23.55
N LYS A 360 -23.34 9.88 22.34
CA LYS A 360 -24.76 10.17 22.09
C LYS A 360 -25.68 9.00 22.39
N MET A 361 -25.22 7.78 22.14
CA MET A 361 -25.98 6.54 22.35
C MET A 361 -25.81 5.95 23.76
N ASN A 362 -25.08 6.62 24.66
CA ASN A 362 -24.70 6.11 25.99
C ASN A 362 -23.97 4.75 25.93
N TRP A 363 -23.13 4.57 24.94
CA TRP A 363 -22.29 3.38 24.73
C TRP A 363 -20.85 3.60 25.24
N THR A 364 -20.70 4.29 26.36
CA THR A 364 -19.41 4.66 26.96
C THR A 364 -18.97 3.71 28.07
#